data_23518404985ec498c0a95108ec014eee
#
_entry.id   23518404985ec498c0a95108ec014eee
#
_cell.length_a   1.000
_cell.length_b   1.000
_cell.length_c   1.000
_cell.angle_alpha   90.00
_cell.angle_beta   90.00
_cell.angle_gamma   90.00
#
_symmetry.space_group_name_H-M   'P 1'
#
loop_
_entity.id
_entity.type
_entity.pdbx_description
1 polymer ?
#
loop_
_entity_poly.entity_id
_entity_poly.type
_entity_poly.pdbx_seq_one_letter_code
_entity_poly.pdbx_strand_id
1 'polypeptide(L)'
;NALSLNFVGVGEIGIDLYWRQDNLALQQEAFLTQVHEANRLDLPVCIHSRDSLELILELTKDLPFRGVYHCYGGTLEQAEVIMERGQYMGIGGIVTFKANHGLRDVLKRVGPDHVLMETDAPYLAPVPHRGQRNEPAMMAQVAQCLGDLWGMINAPKRQVFGEFQNQFKAIPGMDTNR
;
A
#
# COMPACT_ATOMS: atom_id res chain seq x y z
N ASN A 1 -27.99 -8.08 -10.82
CA ASN A 1 -27.75 -7.31 -9.58
C ASN A 1 -26.41 -7.72 -8.98
N ALA A 2 -25.32 -7.07 -9.41
CA ALA A 2 -23.99 -7.26 -8.81
C ALA A 2 -23.89 -6.70 -7.38
N LEU A 3 -24.94 -6.07 -6.88
CA LEU A 3 -24.98 -5.34 -5.59
C LEU A 3 -25.29 -6.23 -4.37
N SER A 4 -25.37 -7.56 -4.54
CA SER A 4 -25.54 -8.49 -3.42
C SER A 4 -24.24 -9.12 -2.93
N LEU A 5 -23.10 -8.75 -3.51
CA LEU A 5 -21.79 -9.22 -3.06
C LEU A 5 -21.30 -8.27 -1.96
N ASN A 6 -20.92 -8.84 -0.82
CA ASN A 6 -20.28 -8.09 0.27
C ASN A 6 -18.84 -7.76 -0.11
N PHE A 7 -18.61 -6.66 -0.81
CA PHE A 7 -17.28 -6.15 -1.10
C PHE A 7 -16.64 -5.58 0.18
N VAL A 8 -15.35 -5.82 0.35
CA VAL A 8 -14.56 -5.32 1.48
C VAL A 8 -13.69 -4.11 1.11
N GLY A 9 -13.56 -3.81 -0.18
CA GLY A 9 -12.79 -2.71 -0.71
C GLY A 9 -12.92 -2.61 -2.22
N VAL A 10 -12.42 -1.52 -2.79
CA VAL A 10 -12.34 -1.27 -4.23
C VAL A 10 -10.87 -1.21 -4.63
N GLY A 11 -10.45 -1.99 -5.59
CA GLY A 11 -9.07 -1.99 -6.04
C GLY A 11 -8.77 -3.15 -7.00
N GLU A 12 -7.71 -3.05 -7.73
CA GLU A 12 -6.72 -1.98 -7.74
C GLU A 12 -7.20 -0.86 -8.68
N ILE A 13 -7.17 0.40 -8.22
CA ILE A 13 -7.55 1.57 -9.00
C ILE A 13 -6.42 2.61 -8.97
N GLY A 14 -6.27 3.42 -10.01
CA GLY A 14 -5.18 4.41 -10.00
C GLY A 14 -4.79 4.92 -11.36
N ILE A 15 -3.55 5.42 -11.46
CA ILE A 15 -2.98 6.03 -12.65
C ILE A 15 -1.61 5.41 -12.93
N ASP A 16 -1.40 4.96 -14.16
CA ASP A 16 -0.12 4.42 -14.64
C ASP A 16 0.39 5.24 -15.83
N LEU A 17 1.48 5.97 -15.63
CA LEU A 17 2.11 6.81 -16.65
C LEU A 17 3.32 6.15 -17.30
N TYR A 18 3.68 4.94 -16.88
CA TYR A 18 4.80 4.19 -17.43
C TYR A 18 4.45 3.63 -18.83
N TRP A 19 3.26 3.05 -18.99
CA TRP A 19 2.86 2.41 -20.23
C TRP A 19 2.25 3.38 -21.23
N ARG A 20 1.40 4.30 -20.76
CA ARG A 20 0.70 5.27 -21.61
C ARG A 20 0.47 6.59 -20.89
N GLN A 21 0.69 7.68 -21.62
CA GLN A 21 0.44 9.05 -21.14
C GLN A 21 -0.60 9.79 -21.98
N ASP A 22 -0.88 9.28 -23.18
CA ASP A 22 -1.82 9.88 -24.15
C ASP A 22 -3.29 9.77 -23.73
N ASN A 23 -3.60 8.94 -22.74
CA ASN A 23 -4.93 8.73 -22.18
C ASN A 23 -5.08 9.25 -20.74
N LEU A 24 -4.21 10.17 -20.30
CA LEU A 24 -4.18 10.64 -18.92
C LEU A 24 -5.53 11.14 -18.42
N ALA A 25 -6.23 11.96 -19.20
CA ALA A 25 -7.54 12.49 -18.80
C ALA A 25 -8.57 11.38 -18.52
N LEU A 26 -8.56 10.31 -19.31
CA LEU A 26 -9.42 9.15 -19.10
C LEU A 26 -9.03 8.38 -17.84
N GLN A 27 -7.72 8.21 -17.57
CA GLN A 27 -7.25 7.57 -16.34
C GLN A 27 -7.68 8.35 -15.10
N GLN A 28 -7.56 9.68 -15.12
CA GLN A 28 -7.99 10.58 -14.04
C GLN A 28 -9.50 10.48 -13.80
N GLU A 29 -10.32 10.55 -14.84
CA GLU A 29 -11.77 10.43 -14.75
C GLU A 29 -12.18 9.06 -14.17
N ALA A 30 -11.61 7.98 -14.68
CA ALA A 30 -11.89 6.63 -14.21
C ALA A 30 -11.48 6.46 -12.74
N PHE A 31 -10.31 6.93 -12.35
CA PHE A 31 -9.82 6.88 -10.98
C PHE A 31 -10.74 7.62 -10.01
N LEU A 32 -11.04 8.90 -10.29
CA LEU A 32 -11.90 9.73 -9.44
C LEU A 32 -13.31 9.15 -9.32
N THR A 33 -13.89 8.67 -10.44
CA THR A 33 -15.20 8.01 -10.43
C THR A 33 -15.23 6.82 -9.48
N GLN A 34 -14.19 5.99 -9.49
CA GLN A 34 -14.10 4.81 -8.62
C GLN A 34 -13.87 5.19 -7.15
N VAL A 35 -13.09 6.26 -6.86
CA VAL A 35 -12.93 6.77 -5.49
C VAL A 35 -14.27 7.30 -4.95
N HIS A 36 -15.01 8.06 -5.75
CA HIS A 36 -16.34 8.55 -5.36
C HIS A 36 -17.31 7.41 -5.08
N GLU A 37 -17.30 6.37 -5.91
CA GLU A 37 -18.16 5.20 -5.71
C GLU A 37 -17.76 4.40 -4.47
N ALA A 38 -16.45 4.24 -4.21
CA ALA A 38 -15.96 3.62 -2.98
C ALA A 38 -16.42 4.38 -1.74
N ASN A 39 -16.32 5.71 -1.75
CA ASN A 39 -16.82 6.57 -0.67
C ASN A 39 -18.33 6.42 -0.48
N ARG A 40 -19.11 6.39 -1.56
CA ARG A 40 -20.57 6.19 -1.50
C ARG A 40 -20.95 4.88 -0.84
N LEU A 41 -20.11 3.85 -1.01
CA LEU A 41 -20.31 2.50 -0.46
C LEU A 41 -19.62 2.30 0.90
N ASP A 42 -18.95 3.33 1.43
CA ASP A 42 -18.11 3.26 2.64
C ASP A 42 -17.02 2.18 2.57
N LEU A 43 -16.40 2.01 1.39
CA LEU A 43 -15.35 1.03 1.14
C LEU A 43 -13.97 1.68 1.07
N PRO A 44 -12.91 1.04 1.61
CA PRO A 44 -11.55 1.47 1.39
C PRO A 44 -11.09 1.18 -0.05
N VAL A 45 -10.07 1.92 -0.51
CA VAL A 45 -9.48 1.73 -1.83
C VAL A 45 -8.04 1.25 -1.77
N CYS A 46 -7.66 0.40 -2.72
CA CYS A 46 -6.27 0.04 -2.98
C CYS A 46 -5.81 0.80 -4.23
N ILE A 47 -4.79 1.67 -4.06
CA ILE A 47 -4.37 2.61 -5.09
C ILE A 47 -3.10 2.13 -5.78
N HIS A 48 -3.18 1.97 -7.10
CA HIS A 48 -2.04 1.83 -7.98
C HIS A 48 -1.47 3.21 -8.36
N SER A 49 -0.15 3.36 -8.25
CA SER A 49 0.55 4.54 -8.71
C SER A 49 1.87 4.17 -9.36
N ARG A 50 2.01 4.46 -10.64
CA ARG A 50 3.27 4.29 -11.35
C ARG A 50 3.62 5.55 -12.13
N ASP A 51 4.71 6.21 -11.70
CA ASP A 51 5.12 7.54 -12.19
C ASP A 51 4.02 8.61 -12.03
N SER A 52 3.10 8.43 -11.07
CA SER A 52 1.88 9.23 -10.94
C SER A 52 1.49 9.57 -9.49
N LEU A 53 2.29 9.19 -8.49
CA LEU A 53 1.93 9.37 -7.09
C LEU A 53 1.64 10.85 -6.74
N GLU A 54 2.49 11.78 -7.18
CA GLU A 54 2.30 13.21 -6.95
C GLU A 54 0.99 13.70 -7.55
N LEU A 55 0.69 13.27 -8.77
CA LEU A 55 -0.56 13.60 -9.46
C LEU A 55 -1.79 13.07 -8.69
N ILE A 56 -1.73 11.83 -8.20
CA ILE A 56 -2.82 11.23 -7.42
C ILE A 56 -3.03 12.01 -6.11
N LEU A 57 -1.95 12.36 -5.41
CA LEU A 57 -2.04 13.16 -4.18
C LEU A 57 -2.66 14.53 -4.45
N GLU A 58 -2.31 15.21 -5.54
CA GLU A 58 -2.90 16.49 -5.91
C GLU A 58 -4.37 16.35 -6.30
N LEU A 59 -4.72 15.36 -7.13
CA LEU A 59 -6.11 15.12 -7.56
C LEU A 59 -7.06 14.81 -6.39
N THR A 60 -6.52 14.25 -5.32
CA THR A 60 -7.31 13.81 -4.16
C THR A 60 -7.15 14.69 -2.93
N LYS A 61 -6.52 15.86 -3.04
CA LYS A 61 -6.23 16.71 -1.89
C LYS A 61 -7.47 17.13 -1.08
N ASP A 62 -8.57 17.38 -1.78
CA ASP A 62 -9.85 17.80 -1.20
C ASP A 62 -10.90 16.66 -1.20
N LEU A 63 -10.48 15.45 -1.51
CA LEU A 63 -11.34 14.26 -1.60
C LEU A 63 -10.94 13.24 -0.51
N PRO A 64 -11.57 13.27 0.67
CA PRO A 64 -11.28 12.31 1.71
C PRO A 64 -11.71 10.89 1.29
N PHE A 65 -10.88 9.90 1.55
CA PHE A 65 -11.16 8.48 1.39
C PHE A 65 -10.27 7.66 2.30
N ARG A 66 -10.67 6.42 2.58
CA ARG A 66 -9.83 5.44 3.26
C ARG A 66 -9.09 4.59 2.24
N GLY A 67 -7.80 4.39 2.40
CA GLY A 67 -7.09 3.58 1.40
C GLY A 67 -5.63 3.31 1.72
N VAL A 68 -5.04 2.49 0.84
CA VAL A 68 -3.63 2.15 0.84
C VAL A 68 -3.03 2.43 -0.54
N TYR A 69 -1.88 3.07 -0.56
CA TYR A 69 -1.05 3.23 -1.75
C TYR A 69 -0.21 1.97 -1.92
N HIS A 70 -0.64 1.10 -2.84
CA HIS A 70 0.01 -0.16 -3.15
C HIS A 70 1.42 0.06 -3.67
N CYS A 71 2.34 -0.84 -3.29
CA CYS A 71 3.73 -0.86 -3.74
C CYS A 71 4.44 0.50 -3.59
N TYR A 72 4.23 1.16 -2.43
CA TYR A 72 4.74 2.50 -2.19
C TYR A 72 6.27 2.57 -2.36
N GLY A 73 6.71 3.56 -3.13
CA GLY A 73 8.11 3.85 -3.40
C GLY A 73 8.41 5.34 -3.50
N GLY A 74 7.54 6.18 -2.89
CA GLY A 74 7.63 7.63 -2.92
C GLY A 74 8.64 8.25 -1.96
N THR A 75 8.57 9.59 -1.84
CA THR A 75 9.44 10.41 -0.99
C THR A 75 8.90 10.52 0.44
N LEU A 76 9.71 11.07 1.36
CA LEU A 76 9.25 11.33 2.74
C LEU A 76 8.07 12.29 2.77
N GLU A 77 8.12 13.36 1.99
CA GLU A 77 7.06 14.38 1.92
C GLU A 77 5.73 13.76 1.45
N GLN A 78 5.78 12.87 0.47
CA GLN A 78 4.60 12.14 0.00
C GLN A 78 4.06 11.17 1.06
N ALA A 79 4.95 10.51 1.80
CA ALA A 79 4.57 9.64 2.92
C ALA A 79 3.88 10.45 4.04
N GLU A 80 4.40 11.62 4.39
CA GLU A 80 3.82 12.52 5.38
C GLU A 80 2.40 12.95 4.99
N VAL A 81 2.18 13.34 3.72
CA VAL A 81 0.84 13.66 3.20
C VAL A 81 -0.13 12.49 3.33
N ILE A 82 0.31 11.26 2.99
CA ILE A 82 -0.49 10.04 3.13
C ILE A 82 -0.89 9.80 4.59
N MET A 83 0.08 9.96 5.51
CA MET A 83 -0.15 9.77 6.95
C MET A 83 -1.09 10.84 7.53
N GLU A 84 -0.92 12.11 7.17
CA GLU A 84 -1.80 13.21 7.60
C GLU A 84 -3.26 13.00 7.18
N ARG A 85 -3.47 12.32 6.05
CA ARG A 85 -4.80 11.94 5.56
C ARG A 85 -5.36 10.67 6.22
N GLY A 86 -4.62 10.05 7.16
CA GLY A 86 -5.01 8.79 7.79
C GLY A 86 -5.00 7.59 6.85
N GLN A 87 -4.23 7.67 5.75
CA GLN A 87 -4.09 6.63 4.75
C GLN A 87 -2.83 5.79 5.01
N TYR A 88 -2.63 4.73 4.22
CA TYR A 88 -1.59 3.73 4.44
C TYR A 88 -0.68 3.56 3.22
N MET A 89 0.53 3.07 3.46
CA MET A 89 1.51 2.69 2.46
C MET A 89 1.66 1.17 2.42
N GLY A 90 1.43 0.54 1.27
CA GLY A 90 1.67 -0.87 1.01
C GLY A 90 3.15 -1.12 0.76
N ILE A 91 3.78 -1.97 1.56
CA ILE A 91 5.21 -2.27 1.47
C ILE A 91 5.41 -3.75 1.19
N GLY A 92 5.91 -4.04 0.01
CA GLY A 92 6.20 -5.38 -0.47
C GLY A 92 7.69 -5.69 -0.60
N GLY A 93 8.02 -6.69 -1.42
CA GLY A 93 9.37 -7.23 -1.61
C GLY A 93 10.43 -6.20 -1.96
N ILE A 94 10.06 -5.08 -2.58
CA ILE A 94 10.97 -4.01 -3.00
C ILE A 94 11.77 -3.39 -1.84
N VAL A 95 11.25 -3.42 -0.60
CA VAL A 95 11.95 -2.90 0.58
C VAL A 95 13.24 -3.64 0.85
N THR A 96 13.32 -4.92 0.46
CA THR A 96 14.49 -5.78 0.64
C THR A 96 15.59 -5.56 -0.41
N PHE A 97 15.27 -4.81 -1.51
CA PHE A 97 16.21 -4.63 -2.61
C PHE A 97 17.33 -3.67 -2.21
N LYS A 98 18.57 -4.06 -2.52
CA LYS A 98 19.75 -3.27 -2.16
C LYS A 98 19.66 -1.82 -2.66
N ALA A 99 19.19 -1.62 -3.90
CA ALA A 99 19.09 -0.30 -4.51
C ALA A 99 18.04 0.62 -3.83
N ASN A 100 17.05 0.06 -3.11
CA ASN A 100 15.95 0.81 -2.51
C ASN A 100 16.28 1.31 -1.09
N HIS A 101 17.52 1.79 -0.88
CA HIS A 101 17.90 2.37 0.41
C HIS A 101 17.06 3.62 0.74
N GLY A 102 16.72 4.46 -0.27
CA GLY A 102 15.88 5.64 -0.07
C GLY A 102 14.51 5.30 0.52
N LEU A 103 13.84 4.23 0.03
CA LEU A 103 12.60 3.76 0.62
C LEU A 103 12.77 3.36 2.09
N ARG A 104 13.87 2.64 2.42
CA ARG A 104 14.15 2.28 3.82
C ARG A 104 14.41 3.49 4.70
N ASP A 105 15.05 4.55 4.18
CA ASP A 105 15.27 5.81 4.90
C ASP A 105 13.94 6.53 5.19
N VAL A 106 13.01 6.54 4.23
CA VAL A 106 11.64 7.04 4.43
C VAL A 106 10.94 6.22 5.52
N LEU A 107 10.88 4.90 5.38
CA LEU A 107 10.18 4.02 6.32
C LEU A 107 10.75 4.08 7.74
N LYS A 108 12.06 4.28 7.89
CA LYS A 108 12.69 4.48 9.18
C LYS A 108 12.21 5.75 9.90
N ARG A 109 11.86 6.80 9.14
CA ARG A 109 11.37 8.07 9.69
C ARG A 109 9.87 8.02 10.00
N VAL A 110 9.07 7.44 9.12
CA VAL A 110 7.61 7.38 9.30
C VAL A 110 7.17 6.34 10.33
N GLY A 111 7.99 5.33 10.59
CA GLY A 111 7.63 4.25 11.53
C GLY A 111 6.58 3.28 10.98
N PRO A 112 6.06 2.36 11.82
CA PRO A 112 5.18 1.28 11.39
C PRO A 112 3.70 1.64 11.25
N ASP A 113 3.21 2.71 11.89
CA ASP A 113 1.78 2.94 12.14
C ASP A 113 0.93 3.08 10.88
N HIS A 114 1.51 3.57 9.77
CA HIS A 114 0.84 3.74 8.48
C HIS A 114 1.39 2.81 7.39
N VAL A 115 2.00 1.69 7.79
CA VAL A 115 2.56 0.70 6.87
C VAL A 115 1.78 -0.59 6.90
N LEU A 116 1.34 -1.05 5.73
CA LEU A 116 0.76 -2.38 5.53
C LEU A 116 1.72 -3.24 4.72
N MET A 117 1.87 -4.51 5.09
CA MET A 117 2.68 -5.45 4.32
C MET A 117 1.86 -6.07 3.19
N GLU A 118 2.47 -6.17 2.02
CA GLU A 118 1.87 -6.76 0.83
C GLU A 118 2.87 -7.59 0.03
N THR A 119 2.43 -8.28 -1.01
CA THR A 119 3.31 -9.14 -1.81
C THR A 119 3.52 -8.66 -3.23
N ASP A 120 2.50 -8.15 -3.88
CA ASP A 120 2.41 -7.97 -5.33
C ASP A 120 2.67 -9.30 -6.11
N ALA A 121 2.33 -10.43 -5.50
CA ALA A 121 2.54 -11.74 -6.12
C ALA A 121 1.72 -11.84 -7.43
N PRO A 122 2.31 -12.41 -8.49
CA PRO A 122 3.53 -13.21 -8.56
C PRO A 122 4.82 -12.40 -8.81
N TYR A 123 4.78 -11.08 -8.72
CA TYR A 123 5.89 -10.16 -9.01
C TYR A 123 6.68 -9.79 -7.76
N LEU A 124 7.79 -9.08 -7.95
CA LEU A 124 8.56 -8.38 -6.91
C LEU A 124 9.00 -9.26 -5.72
N ALA A 125 9.36 -10.52 -5.99
CA ALA A 125 9.87 -11.44 -4.96
C ALA A 125 11.00 -10.78 -4.15
N PRO A 126 10.93 -10.82 -2.78
CA PRO A 126 11.96 -10.22 -1.93
C PRO A 126 13.30 -10.95 -2.03
N VAL A 127 14.37 -10.31 -1.58
CA VAL A 127 15.67 -10.96 -1.38
C VAL A 127 15.51 -12.02 -0.27
N PRO A 128 16.06 -13.26 -0.44
CA PRO A 128 16.98 -13.71 -1.51
C PRO A 128 16.30 -14.27 -2.78
N HIS A 129 14.99 -14.18 -2.91
CA HIS A 129 14.20 -14.86 -3.94
C HIS A 129 14.02 -14.03 -5.23
N ARG A 130 14.77 -12.94 -5.41
CA ARG A 130 14.67 -12.11 -6.62
C ARG A 130 14.79 -12.93 -7.90
N GLY A 131 13.90 -12.63 -8.88
CA GLY A 131 13.84 -13.35 -10.16
C GLY A 131 13.03 -14.65 -10.12
N GLN A 132 12.57 -15.06 -8.95
CA GLN A 132 11.62 -16.17 -8.79
C GLN A 132 10.18 -15.64 -8.77
N ARG A 133 9.21 -16.53 -8.91
CA ARG A 133 7.81 -16.23 -8.70
C ARG A 133 7.59 -15.89 -7.23
N ASN A 134 7.03 -14.71 -6.96
CA ASN A 134 6.66 -14.31 -5.60
C ASN A 134 5.41 -15.06 -5.12
N GLU A 135 5.34 -15.30 -3.82
CA GLU A 135 4.21 -15.96 -3.16
C GLU A 135 4.03 -15.43 -1.72
N PRO A 136 2.82 -15.59 -1.12
CA PRO A 136 2.52 -15.07 0.21
C PRO A 136 3.50 -15.51 1.30
N ALA A 137 4.07 -16.71 1.21
CA ALA A 137 5.06 -17.21 2.17
C ALA A 137 6.33 -16.33 2.25
N MET A 138 6.65 -15.61 1.17
CA MET A 138 7.81 -14.70 1.11
C MET A 138 7.61 -13.39 1.89
N MET A 139 6.41 -13.14 2.43
CA MET A 139 6.17 -12.03 3.36
C MET A 139 7.07 -12.07 4.60
N ALA A 140 7.55 -13.25 4.97
CA ALA A 140 8.48 -13.39 6.09
C ALA A 140 9.78 -12.58 5.91
N GLN A 141 10.26 -12.45 4.67
CA GLN A 141 11.44 -11.64 4.34
C GLN A 141 11.15 -10.14 4.43
N VAL A 142 9.96 -9.71 3.99
CA VAL A 142 9.51 -8.32 4.12
C VAL A 142 9.38 -7.95 5.59
N ALA A 143 8.68 -8.78 6.38
CA ALA A 143 8.52 -8.58 7.81
C ALA A 143 9.86 -8.52 8.56
N GLN A 144 10.81 -9.41 8.21
CA GLN A 144 12.14 -9.38 8.79
C GLN A 144 12.87 -8.06 8.48
N CYS A 145 12.84 -7.62 7.21
CA CYS A 145 13.48 -6.38 6.79
C CYS A 145 12.90 -5.16 7.52
N LEU A 146 11.58 -5.07 7.66
CA LEU A 146 10.90 -4.01 8.38
C LEU A 146 11.17 -4.07 9.88
N GLY A 147 11.17 -5.26 10.47
CA GLY A 147 11.51 -5.48 11.88
C GLY A 147 12.93 -5.03 12.22
N ASP A 148 13.90 -5.35 11.36
CA ASP A 148 15.29 -4.90 11.50
C ASP A 148 15.38 -3.37 11.38
N LEU A 149 14.62 -2.78 10.44
CA LEU A 149 14.60 -1.35 10.19
C LEU A 149 14.12 -0.53 11.41
N TRP A 150 13.10 -1.02 12.12
CA TRP A 150 12.49 -0.35 13.27
C TRP A 150 13.04 -0.83 14.63
N GLY A 151 14.10 -1.67 14.63
CA GLY A 151 14.72 -2.14 15.87
C GLY A 151 13.88 -3.19 16.62
N MET A 152 12.94 -3.85 15.96
CA MET A 152 12.09 -4.92 16.50
C MET A 152 12.82 -6.29 16.52
N ILE A 153 14.15 -6.28 16.55
CA ILE A 153 15.04 -7.44 16.32
C ILE A 153 14.83 -8.59 17.33
N ASN A 154 14.30 -8.28 18.52
CA ASN A 154 14.05 -9.26 19.58
C ASN A 154 12.58 -9.70 19.68
N ALA A 155 11.71 -9.19 18.83
CA ALA A 155 10.33 -9.66 18.79
C ALA A 155 10.28 -11.03 18.09
N PRO A 156 9.66 -12.06 18.66
CA PRO A 156 9.40 -13.30 17.95
C PRO A 156 8.70 -12.99 16.62
N LYS A 157 9.05 -13.70 15.53
CA LYS A 157 8.40 -13.49 14.22
C LYS A 157 6.87 -13.40 14.30
N ARG A 158 6.26 -14.12 15.24
CA ARG A 158 4.83 -14.04 15.58
C ARG A 158 4.40 -12.67 16.12
N GLN A 159 5.26 -11.96 16.85
CA GLN A 159 4.91 -10.66 17.44
C GLN A 159 4.93 -9.56 16.36
N VAL A 160 5.92 -9.56 15.46
CA VAL A 160 5.97 -8.64 14.31
C VAL A 160 4.72 -8.83 13.43
N PHE A 161 4.38 -10.09 13.09
CA PHE A 161 3.14 -10.38 12.36
C PHE A 161 1.88 -9.99 13.15
N GLY A 162 1.87 -10.19 14.47
CA GLY A 162 0.75 -9.85 15.34
C GLY A 162 0.50 -8.34 15.46
N GLU A 163 1.54 -7.54 15.51
CA GLU A 163 1.44 -6.07 15.53
C GLU A 163 0.89 -5.56 14.19
N PHE A 164 1.37 -6.06 13.06
CA PHE A 164 0.79 -5.74 11.75
C PHE A 164 -0.65 -6.23 11.60
N GLN A 165 -1.01 -7.42 12.09
CA GLN A 165 -2.40 -7.88 12.10
C GLN A 165 -3.32 -7.02 12.97
N ASN A 166 -2.82 -6.48 14.08
CA ASN A 166 -3.59 -5.58 14.94
C ASN A 166 -3.84 -4.24 14.26
N GLN A 167 -2.92 -3.76 13.41
CA GLN A 167 -3.12 -2.57 12.58
C GLN A 167 -4.26 -2.78 11.57
N PHE A 168 -4.38 -3.97 10.95
CA PHE A 168 -5.54 -4.29 10.10
C PHE A 168 -6.87 -4.22 10.84
N LYS A 169 -6.91 -4.65 12.12
CA LYS A 169 -8.11 -4.55 12.96
C LYS A 169 -8.45 -3.11 13.37
N ALA A 170 -7.46 -2.23 13.38
CA ALA A 170 -7.63 -0.82 13.72
C ALA A 170 -8.16 0.02 12.55
N ILE A 171 -8.16 -0.51 11.31
CA ILE A 171 -8.78 0.18 10.18
C ILE A 171 -10.30 0.08 10.33
N PRO A 172 -11.03 1.19 10.56
CA PRO A 172 -12.48 1.13 10.70
C PRO A 172 -13.12 0.48 9.46
N GLY A 173 -13.91 -0.57 9.68
CA GLY A 173 -14.58 -1.32 8.62
C GLY A 173 -13.85 -2.56 8.08
N MET A 174 -12.62 -2.85 8.53
CA MET A 174 -11.93 -4.13 8.27
C MET A 174 -12.06 -5.07 9.48
N ASP A 175 -13.26 -5.48 9.81
CA ASP A 175 -13.45 -6.56 10.79
C ASP A 175 -13.18 -7.92 10.11
N THR A 176 -12.04 -8.53 10.44
CA THR A 176 -11.61 -9.83 9.91
C THR A 176 -12.29 -11.04 10.55
N ASN A 177 -13.29 -10.80 11.41
CA ASN A 177 -14.04 -11.84 12.14
C ASN A 177 -15.44 -12.11 11.55
N ARG A 178 -15.62 -11.89 10.24
CA ARG A 178 -16.84 -12.32 9.54
C ARG A 178 -16.57 -13.41 8.53
#